data_647c13dcfb55cb9996bc436baf27e1b7
#
_entry.id   647c13dcfb55cb9996bc436baf27e1b7
#
_cell.length_a   1.000
_cell.length_b   1.000
_cell.length_c   1.000
_cell.angle_alpha   90.00
_cell.angle_beta   90.00
_cell.angle_gamma   90.00
#
_symmetry.space_group_name_H-M   'P 1'
#
loop_
_entity.id
_entity.type
_entity.pdbx_description
1 polymer ?
#
loop_
_entity_poly.entity_id
_entity_poly.type
_entity_poly.pdbx_seq_one_letter_code
_entity_poly.pdbx_strand_id
1 'polypeptide(L)'
;MSAASTDPQLARYAFRRKLDEIAAIRGRATELISLYVPPGKLISDVIAYLRNEYAQSSNIKSRTTRKNVMWAIDSLSNRVRQFKEPPPNGVAFFVGSKAVGADKTESVTFIVEPPERLNTYLYRCDSSFYLEPLLEMIHEPETWGLLVMDRAEATWGQLRGKRIDVLRNRQSLVPSKHGRGGQSQHRFERLIEHAAHEFFVKVGETGTELFLPRKDTIKGILIGGPGATKEYFYKEGYLHYELQQKVVLPLFDVGYTDEYGLKELVEKATQTLQGIELAEEKRVVQRLLSEIRKGEGGLAAYGPRDIELALDAGAVETMLVSEGIRRKRRTLTCGPAGHSWTDVVDDERANAPPPACPMCGSTTVSVTAEDDYVGDLFRRVESTGGRVQMISDESEEGELLLKGFGGVAALLRYPLARRERTGARPSAS
;
A
#
# COMPACT_ATOMS: atom_id res chain seq x y z
N MET A 1 1.07 23.92 5.63
CA MET A 1 2.08 22.88 5.27
C MET A 1 2.11 21.90 6.45
N SER A 2 1.31 20.83 6.34
CA SER A 2 1.29 19.76 7.36
C SER A 2 2.57 18.95 7.20
N ALA A 3 3.29 18.72 8.30
CA ALA A 3 4.46 17.85 8.33
C ALA A 3 4.03 16.47 7.78
N ALA A 4 4.69 16.04 6.73
CA ALA A 4 4.46 14.72 6.17
C ALA A 4 4.74 13.69 7.27
N SER A 5 3.74 12.87 7.56
CA SER A 5 3.87 11.72 8.46
C SER A 5 4.99 10.83 7.96
N THR A 6 5.85 10.38 8.87
CA THR A 6 7.02 9.55 8.56
C THR A 6 6.61 8.08 8.31
N ASP A 7 5.35 7.70 8.62
CA ASP A 7 4.86 6.34 8.43
C ASP A 7 4.46 6.07 6.96
N PRO A 8 5.09 5.08 6.30
CA PRO A 8 4.78 4.71 4.92
C PRO A 8 3.32 4.25 4.72
N GLN A 9 2.72 3.59 5.71
CA GLN A 9 1.33 3.09 5.60
C GLN A 9 0.33 4.25 5.60
N LEU A 10 0.55 5.25 6.47
CA LEU A 10 -0.30 6.45 6.50
C LEU A 10 -0.17 7.26 5.20
N ALA A 11 1.04 7.45 4.70
CA ALA A 11 1.28 8.15 3.43
C ALA A 11 0.53 7.45 2.27
N ARG A 12 0.55 6.12 2.26
CA ARG A 12 -0.16 5.29 1.28
C ARG A 12 -1.66 5.39 1.41
N TYR A 13 -2.19 5.27 2.63
CA TYR A 13 -3.61 5.45 2.89
C TYR A 13 -4.10 6.83 2.40
N ALA A 14 -3.37 7.90 2.73
CA ALA A 14 -3.70 9.26 2.28
C ALA A 14 -3.64 9.38 0.74
N PHE A 15 -2.68 8.73 0.12
CA PHE A 15 -2.55 8.67 -1.34
C PHE A 15 -3.71 7.90 -1.98
N ARG A 16 -4.04 6.70 -1.49
CA ARG A 16 -5.19 5.90 -1.95
C ARG A 16 -6.49 6.70 -1.83
N ARG A 17 -6.74 7.29 -0.67
CA ARG A 17 -7.93 8.12 -0.43
C ARG A 17 -8.06 9.26 -1.44
N LYS A 18 -6.95 9.94 -1.76
CA LYS A 18 -6.93 10.99 -2.79
C LYS A 18 -7.26 10.43 -4.18
N LEU A 19 -6.78 9.24 -4.52
CA LEU A 19 -7.11 8.60 -5.78
C LEU A 19 -8.57 8.15 -5.85
N ASP A 20 -9.13 7.64 -4.76
CA ASP A 20 -10.55 7.26 -4.68
C ASP A 20 -11.47 8.49 -4.88
N GLU A 21 -11.11 9.64 -4.28
CA GLU A 21 -11.81 10.90 -4.48
C GLU A 21 -11.81 11.31 -5.98
N ILE A 22 -10.65 11.20 -6.63
CA ILE A 22 -10.51 11.50 -8.06
C ILE A 22 -11.27 10.45 -8.91
N ALA A 23 -11.21 9.18 -8.52
CA ALA A 23 -11.89 8.08 -9.20
C ALA A 23 -13.42 8.20 -9.19
N ALA A 24 -13.98 8.81 -8.15
CA ALA A 24 -15.42 9.03 -8.04
C ALA A 24 -15.97 10.08 -9.02
N ILE A 25 -15.11 10.88 -9.62
CA ILE A 25 -15.52 11.95 -10.52
C ILE A 25 -15.88 11.40 -11.90
N ARG A 26 -17.02 11.86 -12.42
CA ARG A 26 -17.49 11.52 -13.76
C ARG A 26 -17.81 12.77 -14.54
N GLY A 27 -17.35 12.82 -15.78
CA GLY A 27 -17.73 13.83 -16.79
C GLY A 27 -18.96 13.35 -17.58
N ARG A 28 -19.62 14.27 -18.30
CA ARG A 28 -20.73 13.92 -19.21
C ARG A 28 -20.24 13.29 -20.52
N ALA A 29 -19.07 13.72 -20.95
CA ALA A 29 -18.39 13.27 -22.16
C ALA A 29 -16.88 13.22 -21.89
N THR A 30 -16.05 13.30 -22.92
CA THR A 30 -14.60 13.37 -22.80
C THR A 30 -14.14 14.76 -22.29
N GLU A 31 -14.53 15.12 -21.07
CA GLU A 31 -14.30 16.44 -20.47
C GLU A 31 -13.31 16.41 -19.29
N LEU A 32 -12.78 15.21 -18.97
CA LEU A 32 -11.81 15.00 -17.90
C LEU A 32 -10.44 14.68 -18.49
N ILE A 33 -9.47 15.52 -18.18
CA ILE A 33 -8.10 15.42 -18.70
C ILE A 33 -7.18 14.85 -17.62
N SER A 34 -6.47 13.78 -17.96
CA SER A 34 -5.39 13.19 -17.17
C SER A 34 -4.07 13.44 -17.91
N LEU A 35 -3.15 14.16 -17.25
CA LEU A 35 -1.81 14.42 -17.77
C LEU A 35 -0.77 13.90 -16.77
N TYR A 36 0.12 13.03 -17.23
CA TYR A 36 1.25 12.50 -16.49
C TYR A 36 2.55 13.05 -17.03
N VAL A 37 3.34 13.71 -16.20
CA VAL A 37 4.62 14.31 -16.57
C VAL A 37 5.72 13.65 -15.77
N PRO A 38 6.55 12.78 -16.42
CA PRO A 38 7.67 12.12 -15.74
C PRO A 38 8.78 13.11 -15.42
N PRO A 39 9.68 12.79 -14.44
CA PRO A 39 10.85 13.60 -14.18
C PRO A 39 11.76 13.66 -15.41
N GLY A 40 12.36 14.83 -15.64
CA GLY A 40 13.20 15.08 -16.81
C GLY A 40 12.47 15.47 -18.10
N LYS A 41 11.13 15.44 -18.13
CA LYS A 41 10.36 16.00 -19.25
C LYS A 41 10.40 17.51 -19.21
N LEU A 42 10.76 18.15 -20.32
CA LEU A 42 10.78 19.62 -20.40
C LEU A 42 9.36 20.20 -20.32
N ILE A 43 9.15 21.12 -19.41
CA ILE A 43 7.85 21.82 -19.25
C ILE A 43 7.47 22.60 -20.51
N SER A 44 8.45 23.15 -21.24
CA SER A 44 8.22 23.81 -22.54
C SER A 44 7.54 22.89 -23.56
N ASP A 45 7.96 21.62 -23.62
CA ASP A 45 7.40 20.64 -24.55
C ASP A 45 5.97 20.27 -24.17
N VAL A 46 5.71 20.12 -22.86
CA VAL A 46 4.36 19.87 -22.35
C VAL A 46 3.43 21.03 -22.71
N ILE A 47 3.87 22.28 -22.53
CA ILE A 47 3.08 23.48 -22.89
C ILE A 47 2.86 23.55 -24.41
N ALA A 48 3.88 23.23 -25.22
CA ALA A 48 3.74 23.21 -26.67
C ALA A 48 2.71 22.15 -27.12
N TYR A 49 2.76 20.96 -26.51
CA TYR A 49 1.77 19.92 -26.76
C TYR A 49 0.35 20.37 -26.39
N LEU A 50 0.15 20.95 -25.20
CA LEU A 50 -1.15 21.44 -24.74
C LEU A 50 -1.72 22.56 -25.64
N ARG A 51 -0.87 23.41 -26.22
CA ARG A 51 -1.31 24.41 -27.22
C ARG A 51 -1.86 23.74 -28.49
N ASN A 52 -1.25 22.66 -28.94
CA ASN A 52 -1.74 21.91 -30.10
C ASN A 52 -3.07 21.23 -29.77
N GLU A 53 -3.21 20.61 -28.59
CA GLU A 53 -4.47 20.01 -28.13
C GLU A 53 -5.59 21.06 -28.01
N TYR A 54 -5.27 22.25 -27.51
CA TYR A 54 -6.22 23.38 -27.44
C TYR A 54 -6.73 23.76 -28.83
N ALA A 55 -5.83 23.91 -29.81
CA ALA A 55 -6.21 24.25 -31.19
C ALA A 55 -7.09 23.15 -31.81
N GLN A 56 -6.76 21.88 -31.62
CA GLN A 56 -7.56 20.74 -32.11
C GLN A 56 -8.95 20.67 -31.45
N SER A 57 -9.04 21.04 -30.17
CA SER A 57 -10.29 21.01 -29.40
C SER A 57 -11.33 21.99 -29.95
N SER A 58 -10.93 22.98 -30.76
CA SER A 58 -11.85 23.89 -31.47
C SER A 58 -12.79 23.15 -32.44
N ASN A 59 -12.39 21.95 -32.92
CA ASN A 59 -13.16 21.13 -33.86
C ASN A 59 -14.22 20.26 -33.19
N ILE A 60 -14.31 20.23 -31.84
CA ILE A 60 -15.33 19.48 -31.11
C ILE A 60 -16.73 20.00 -31.49
N LYS A 61 -17.59 19.08 -31.96
CA LYS A 61 -18.94 19.42 -32.47
C LYS A 61 -19.84 19.99 -31.37
N SER A 62 -19.87 19.35 -30.19
CA SER A 62 -20.66 19.81 -29.04
C SER A 62 -20.10 21.13 -28.49
N ARG A 63 -20.91 22.18 -28.49
CA ARG A 63 -20.51 23.51 -27.99
C ARG A 63 -20.16 23.47 -26.49
N THR A 64 -20.91 22.73 -25.71
CA THR A 64 -20.69 22.60 -24.25
C THR A 64 -19.40 21.82 -23.98
N THR A 65 -19.24 20.63 -24.58
CA THR A 65 -18.04 19.82 -24.45
C THR A 65 -16.79 20.58 -24.91
N ARG A 66 -16.88 21.26 -26.05
CA ARG A 66 -15.78 22.10 -26.55
C ARG A 66 -15.37 23.17 -25.54
N LYS A 67 -16.33 23.92 -24.97
CA LYS A 67 -16.06 24.93 -23.96
C LYS A 67 -15.37 24.33 -22.72
N ASN A 68 -15.87 23.20 -22.22
CA ASN A 68 -15.37 22.54 -21.04
C ASN A 68 -13.95 21.98 -21.26
N VAL A 69 -13.69 21.35 -22.40
CA VAL A 69 -12.36 20.83 -22.76
C VAL A 69 -11.35 21.97 -22.95
N MET A 70 -11.72 23.03 -23.69
CA MET A 70 -10.84 24.19 -23.88
C MET A 70 -10.49 24.88 -22.56
N TRP A 71 -11.47 25.02 -21.65
CA TRP A 71 -11.24 25.54 -20.30
C TRP A 71 -10.29 24.62 -19.51
N ALA A 72 -10.50 23.30 -19.59
CA ALA A 72 -9.66 22.34 -18.87
C ALA A 72 -8.20 22.39 -19.37
N ILE A 73 -7.97 22.48 -20.69
CA ILE A 73 -6.61 22.59 -21.25
C ILE A 73 -5.94 23.91 -20.85
N ASP A 74 -6.68 25.03 -20.86
CA ASP A 74 -6.15 26.34 -20.44
C ASP A 74 -5.80 26.32 -18.93
N SER A 75 -6.71 25.83 -18.08
CA SER A 75 -6.47 25.65 -16.65
C SER A 75 -5.24 24.75 -16.38
N LEU A 76 -5.14 23.62 -17.10
CA LEU A 76 -4.01 22.72 -17.03
C LEU A 76 -2.69 23.39 -17.43
N SER A 77 -2.70 24.13 -18.55
CA SER A 77 -1.52 24.87 -19.05
C SER A 77 -1.02 25.89 -18.03
N ASN A 78 -1.94 26.60 -17.37
CA ASN A 78 -1.58 27.57 -16.33
C ASN A 78 -0.97 26.92 -15.09
N ARG A 79 -1.40 25.71 -14.74
CA ARG A 79 -0.83 24.97 -13.61
C ARG A 79 0.52 24.33 -13.94
N VAL A 80 0.69 23.78 -15.13
CA VAL A 80 1.96 23.23 -15.60
C VAL A 80 3.04 24.33 -15.63
N ARG A 81 2.69 25.57 -15.98
CA ARG A 81 3.63 26.70 -15.98
C ARG A 81 4.16 27.10 -14.60
N GLN A 82 3.50 26.68 -13.52
CA GLN A 82 3.99 26.94 -12.16
C GLN A 82 5.22 26.12 -11.80
N PHE A 83 5.49 25.07 -12.56
CA PHE A 83 6.66 24.22 -12.40
C PHE A 83 7.79 24.68 -13.32
N LYS A 84 8.98 24.90 -12.79
CA LYS A 84 10.18 25.12 -13.60
C LYS A 84 10.65 23.82 -14.23
N GLU A 85 10.61 22.75 -13.44
CA GLU A 85 10.89 21.37 -13.81
C GLU A 85 9.93 20.44 -13.04
N PRO A 86 9.67 19.23 -13.55
CA PRO A 86 8.87 18.26 -12.81
C PRO A 86 9.54 17.85 -11.49
N PRO A 87 8.77 17.56 -10.43
CA PRO A 87 9.30 16.99 -9.20
C PRO A 87 10.12 15.69 -9.43
N PRO A 88 10.94 15.25 -8.45
CA PRO A 88 11.81 14.08 -8.61
C PRO A 88 11.10 12.79 -9.03
N ASN A 89 9.85 12.62 -8.61
CA ASN A 89 9.00 11.49 -8.98
C ASN A 89 8.07 11.79 -10.17
N GLY A 90 8.11 13.02 -10.71
CA GLY A 90 7.12 13.49 -11.69
C GLY A 90 5.86 14.04 -11.04
N VAL A 91 4.87 14.38 -11.84
CA VAL A 91 3.60 14.94 -11.39
C VAL A 91 2.46 14.51 -12.30
N ALA A 92 1.29 14.23 -11.71
CA ALA A 92 0.05 13.97 -12.43
C ALA A 92 -0.95 15.12 -12.20
N PHE A 93 -1.62 15.54 -13.27
CA PHE A 93 -2.66 16.58 -13.25
C PHE A 93 -3.98 15.96 -13.70
N PHE A 94 -5.05 16.26 -12.97
CA PHE A 94 -6.41 15.85 -13.29
C PHE A 94 -7.28 17.08 -13.30
N VAL A 95 -7.73 17.47 -14.49
CA VAL A 95 -8.48 18.72 -14.70
C VAL A 95 -9.68 18.47 -15.59
N GLY A 96 -10.83 19.01 -15.24
CA GLY A 96 -12.01 18.90 -16.07
C GLY A 96 -13.27 19.40 -15.42
N SER A 97 -14.41 19.01 -15.97
CA SER A 97 -15.74 19.38 -15.51
C SER A 97 -16.52 18.15 -15.08
N LYS A 98 -16.80 18.01 -13.76
CA LYS A 98 -17.67 16.95 -13.25
C LYS A 98 -19.14 17.28 -13.47
N ALA A 99 -19.95 16.27 -13.73
CA ALA A 99 -21.41 16.42 -13.85
C ALA A 99 -22.02 16.56 -12.44
N VAL A 100 -22.82 17.62 -12.24
CA VAL A 100 -23.57 17.87 -11.01
C VAL A 100 -25.05 18.02 -11.37
N GLY A 101 -25.80 16.92 -11.24
CA GLY A 101 -27.22 16.90 -11.64
C GLY A 101 -27.45 16.95 -13.16
N ALA A 102 -28.67 17.32 -13.58
CA ALA A 102 -29.09 17.22 -14.98
C ALA A 102 -28.35 18.18 -15.94
N ASP A 103 -28.09 19.44 -15.52
CA ASP A 103 -27.58 20.49 -16.44
C ASP A 103 -26.40 21.33 -15.90
N LYS A 104 -25.88 20.99 -14.73
CA LYS A 104 -24.76 21.72 -14.13
C LYS A 104 -23.47 20.93 -14.22
N THR A 105 -22.36 21.62 -14.49
CA THR A 105 -21.01 21.08 -14.38
C THR A 105 -20.22 21.93 -13.40
N GLU A 106 -19.38 21.30 -12.63
CA GLU A 106 -18.46 21.95 -11.70
C GLU A 106 -17.02 21.64 -12.11
N SER A 107 -16.20 22.68 -12.11
CA SER A 107 -14.78 22.55 -12.46
C SER A 107 -14.01 21.89 -11.34
N VAL A 108 -13.21 20.89 -11.67
CA VAL A 108 -12.36 20.18 -10.72
C VAL A 108 -10.91 20.20 -11.18
N THR A 109 -9.99 20.27 -10.21
CA THR A 109 -8.55 20.23 -10.47
C THR A 109 -7.83 19.56 -9.32
N PHE A 110 -7.04 18.55 -9.66
CA PHE A 110 -6.14 17.88 -8.72
C PHE A 110 -4.74 17.86 -9.28
N ILE A 111 -3.75 18.07 -8.40
CA ILE A 111 -2.34 17.88 -8.67
C ILE A 111 -1.84 16.81 -7.70
N VAL A 112 -1.21 15.79 -8.24
CA VAL A 112 -0.75 14.62 -7.48
C VAL A 112 0.73 14.41 -7.75
N GLU A 113 1.54 14.51 -6.71
CA GLU A 113 2.92 14.06 -6.73
C GLU A 113 2.93 12.59 -6.30
N PRO A 114 3.35 11.66 -7.18
CA PRO A 114 3.30 10.24 -6.87
C PRO A 114 4.42 9.85 -5.88
N PRO A 115 4.19 8.79 -5.07
CA PRO A 115 5.20 8.29 -4.13
C PRO A 115 6.41 7.66 -4.83
N GLU A 116 6.22 7.15 -6.05
CA GLU A 116 7.25 6.55 -6.87
C GLU A 116 7.42 7.29 -8.20
N ARG A 117 8.55 7.02 -8.89
CA ARG A 117 8.90 7.70 -10.13
C ARG A 117 7.96 7.32 -11.26
N LEU A 118 7.34 8.31 -11.90
CA LEU A 118 6.61 8.15 -13.14
C LEU A 118 7.57 7.82 -14.28
N ASN A 119 7.25 6.79 -15.06
CA ASN A 119 8.05 6.38 -16.21
C ASN A 119 7.43 6.76 -17.56
N THR A 120 6.18 7.23 -17.55
CA THR A 120 5.41 7.47 -18.77
C THR A 120 4.91 8.90 -18.84
N TYR A 121 5.10 9.54 -20.00
CA TYR A 121 4.37 10.75 -20.38
C TYR A 121 3.06 10.34 -21.03
N LEU A 122 1.93 10.80 -20.50
CA LEU A 122 0.61 10.46 -20.99
C LEU A 122 -0.32 11.68 -20.92
N TYR A 123 -1.05 11.93 -22.00
CA TYR A 123 -2.21 12.82 -22.05
C TYR A 123 -3.43 12.02 -22.48
N ARG A 124 -4.49 12.07 -21.69
CA ARG A 124 -5.75 11.39 -22.01
C ARG A 124 -6.94 12.26 -21.64
N CYS A 125 -7.93 12.32 -22.54
CA CYS A 125 -9.18 13.02 -22.35
C CYS A 125 -10.33 12.00 -22.44
N ASP A 126 -11.10 11.85 -21.34
CA ASP A 126 -12.13 10.81 -21.22
C ASP A 126 -13.30 11.29 -20.34
N SER A 127 -14.32 10.45 -20.16
CA SER A 127 -15.45 10.66 -19.23
C SER A 127 -15.11 10.34 -17.77
N SER A 128 -13.95 9.72 -17.52
CA SER A 128 -13.38 9.46 -16.20
C SER A 128 -11.89 9.76 -16.22
N PHE A 129 -11.32 10.09 -15.06
CA PHE A 129 -9.88 10.23 -14.95
C PHE A 129 -9.17 8.87 -15.07
N TYR A 130 -8.05 8.86 -15.77
CA TYR A 130 -7.22 7.67 -15.94
C TYR A 130 -6.20 7.59 -14.81
N LEU A 131 -6.37 6.64 -13.89
CA LEU A 131 -5.61 6.55 -12.64
C LEU A 131 -4.70 5.33 -12.55
N GLU A 132 -4.77 4.40 -13.51
CA GLU A 132 -3.98 3.13 -13.46
C GLU A 132 -2.52 3.30 -13.05
N PRO A 133 -1.73 4.26 -13.63
CA PRO A 133 -0.32 4.40 -13.26
C PRO A 133 -0.09 4.76 -11.79
N LEU A 134 -1.07 5.44 -11.14
CA LEU A 134 -1.00 5.79 -9.71
C LEU A 134 -1.56 4.69 -8.81
N LEU A 135 -2.59 3.97 -9.26
CA LEU A 135 -3.15 2.84 -8.52
C LEU A 135 -2.12 1.71 -8.36
N GLU A 136 -1.28 1.50 -9.37
CA GLU A 136 -0.16 0.55 -9.29
C GLU A 136 0.88 0.91 -8.21
N MET A 137 0.95 2.18 -7.79
CA MET A 137 1.89 2.67 -6.77
C MET A 137 1.31 2.63 -5.34
N ILE A 138 0.04 2.26 -5.17
CA ILE A 138 -0.60 2.17 -3.85
C ILE A 138 -0.02 1.01 -3.04
N HIS A 139 0.28 -0.09 -3.70
CA HIS A 139 0.89 -1.24 -3.03
C HIS A 139 2.34 -0.93 -2.72
N GLU A 140 2.75 -1.16 -1.46
CA GLU A 140 4.17 -1.12 -1.13
C GLU A 140 4.87 -2.14 -2.01
N PRO A 141 5.91 -1.74 -2.74
CA PRO A 141 6.68 -2.73 -3.46
C PRO A 141 7.37 -3.60 -2.41
N GLU A 142 6.66 -4.66 -1.97
CA GLU A 142 7.27 -5.68 -1.15
C GLU A 142 8.53 -6.18 -1.83
N THR A 143 9.61 -6.23 -1.06
CA THR A 143 10.87 -6.73 -1.57
C THR A 143 11.00 -8.20 -1.21
N TRP A 144 11.15 -9.03 -2.21
CA TRP A 144 11.41 -10.46 -2.08
C TRP A 144 12.80 -10.80 -2.63
N GLY A 145 13.55 -11.63 -1.91
CA GLY A 145 14.75 -12.24 -2.44
C GLY A 145 14.37 -13.35 -3.42
N LEU A 146 15.09 -13.46 -4.52
CA LEU A 146 14.89 -14.48 -5.53
C LEU A 146 16.18 -15.29 -5.71
N LEU A 147 16.08 -16.61 -5.77
CA LEU A 147 17.15 -17.51 -6.14
C LEU A 147 16.63 -18.52 -7.17
N VAL A 148 17.26 -18.60 -8.33
CA VAL A 148 17.09 -19.74 -9.21
C VAL A 148 18.42 -20.45 -9.38
N MET A 149 18.41 -21.79 -9.30
CA MET A 149 19.65 -22.55 -9.28
C MET A 149 19.52 -23.99 -9.76
N ASP A 150 20.61 -24.47 -10.29
CA ASP A 150 20.88 -25.89 -10.49
C ASP A 150 22.31 -26.23 -10.04
N ARG A 151 22.92 -27.32 -10.55
CA ARG A 151 24.32 -27.68 -10.25
C ARG A 151 25.34 -26.89 -11.06
N ALA A 152 24.93 -26.25 -12.16
CA ALA A 152 25.81 -25.56 -13.06
C ALA A 152 25.80 -24.05 -12.86
N GLU A 153 24.66 -23.49 -12.42
CA GLU A 153 24.47 -22.07 -12.33
C GLU A 153 23.50 -21.68 -11.21
N ALA A 154 23.69 -20.51 -10.63
CA ALA A 154 22.76 -19.90 -9.68
C ALA A 154 22.66 -18.39 -9.91
N THR A 155 21.45 -17.88 -9.96
CA THR A 155 21.19 -16.44 -10.12
C THR A 155 20.37 -15.93 -8.94
N TRP A 156 20.95 -14.95 -8.24
CA TRP A 156 20.28 -14.16 -7.22
C TRP A 156 19.66 -12.92 -7.84
N GLY A 157 18.41 -12.65 -7.48
CA GLY A 157 17.68 -11.46 -7.86
C GLY A 157 16.87 -10.91 -6.70
N GLN A 158 16.20 -9.80 -6.95
CA GLN A 158 15.16 -9.28 -6.07
C GLN A 158 13.92 -8.91 -6.88
N LEU A 159 12.75 -9.17 -6.31
CA LEU A 159 11.49 -8.63 -6.77
C LEU A 159 11.13 -7.44 -5.89
N ARG A 160 10.84 -6.30 -6.50
CA ARG A 160 10.32 -5.12 -5.80
C ARG A 160 9.07 -4.62 -6.54
N GLY A 161 7.91 -4.85 -5.96
CA GLY A 161 6.64 -4.66 -6.67
C GLY A 161 6.54 -5.57 -7.89
N LYS A 162 6.53 -4.99 -9.09
CA LYS A 162 6.54 -5.73 -10.37
C LYS A 162 7.92 -5.82 -11.04
N ARG A 163 8.93 -5.18 -10.45
CA ARG A 163 10.27 -5.10 -11.03
C ARG A 163 11.18 -6.21 -10.50
N ILE A 164 11.78 -6.92 -11.43
CA ILE A 164 12.80 -7.95 -11.14
C ILE A 164 14.17 -7.36 -11.48
N ASP A 165 15.06 -7.31 -10.49
CA ASP A 165 16.45 -6.90 -10.67
C ASP A 165 17.35 -8.11 -10.44
N VAL A 166 18.22 -8.43 -11.42
CA VAL A 166 19.28 -9.43 -11.26
C VAL A 166 20.40 -8.82 -10.43
N LEU A 167 20.73 -9.46 -9.31
CA LEU A 167 21.75 -8.95 -8.38
C LEU A 167 23.09 -9.61 -8.62
N ARG A 168 23.13 -10.94 -8.77
CA ARG A 168 24.37 -11.70 -8.98
C ARG A 168 24.11 -13.04 -9.64
N ASN A 169 24.91 -13.37 -10.63
CA ASN A 169 24.96 -14.70 -11.24
C ASN A 169 26.25 -15.38 -10.81
N ARG A 170 26.19 -16.70 -10.58
CA ARG A 170 27.29 -17.57 -10.23
C ARG A 170 27.25 -18.80 -11.11
N GLN A 171 28.35 -19.07 -11.81
CA GLN A 171 28.54 -20.30 -12.54
C GLN A 171 29.38 -21.29 -11.76
N SER A 172 29.00 -22.54 -11.82
CA SER A 172 29.71 -23.64 -11.19
C SER A 172 30.86 -24.12 -12.08
N LEU A 173 31.95 -24.52 -11.44
CA LEU A 173 33.04 -25.23 -12.10
C LEU A 173 32.88 -26.74 -12.01
N VAL A 174 31.70 -27.24 -11.64
CA VAL A 174 31.41 -28.67 -11.53
C VAL A 174 31.48 -29.31 -12.93
N PRO A 175 32.37 -30.29 -13.15
CA PRO A 175 32.47 -30.94 -14.45
C PRO A 175 31.16 -31.67 -14.80
N SER A 176 30.72 -31.57 -16.05
CA SER A 176 29.59 -32.35 -16.56
C SER A 176 29.90 -33.84 -16.50
N LYS A 177 28.91 -34.67 -16.18
CA LYS A 177 29.08 -36.15 -16.14
C LYS A 177 29.49 -36.66 -17.50
N HIS A 178 30.76 -37.07 -17.64
CA HIS A 178 31.19 -37.85 -18.79
C HIS A 178 31.01 -39.33 -18.44
N GLY A 179 30.04 -39.96 -19.08
CA GLY A 179 29.68 -41.38 -18.85
C GLY A 179 30.67 -42.34 -19.49
N ARG A 180 31.91 -42.46 -18.97
CA ARG A 180 32.80 -43.58 -19.30
C ARG A 180 33.13 -44.33 -18.01
N GLY A 181 32.61 -45.52 -17.83
CA GLY A 181 32.84 -46.37 -16.69
C GLY A 181 34.28 -46.84 -16.56
N GLY A 182 34.79 -46.95 -15.30
CA GLY A 182 36.10 -47.45 -14.98
C GLY A 182 36.39 -47.30 -13.49
N GLN A 183 37.47 -47.90 -12.93
CA GLN A 183 37.88 -47.80 -11.52
C GLN A 183 38.04 -46.38 -10.99
N SER A 184 38.13 -45.35 -11.87
CA SER A 184 38.20 -43.92 -11.53
C SER A 184 36.82 -43.29 -11.25
N GLN A 185 35.72 -43.97 -11.51
CA GLN A 185 34.36 -43.42 -11.42
C GLN A 185 34.04 -42.89 -9.99
N HIS A 186 34.32 -43.66 -8.95
CA HIS A 186 34.08 -43.26 -7.56
C HIS A 186 34.93 -42.06 -7.12
N ARG A 187 36.13 -41.89 -7.67
CA ARG A 187 36.97 -40.73 -7.42
C ARG A 187 36.39 -39.49 -8.11
N PHE A 188 35.91 -39.63 -9.32
CA PHE A 188 35.27 -38.52 -10.06
C PHE A 188 33.92 -38.16 -9.42
N GLU A 189 33.13 -39.11 -8.99
CA GLU A 189 31.88 -38.85 -8.26
C GLU A 189 32.12 -37.99 -7.01
N ARG A 190 33.10 -38.36 -6.16
CA ARG A 190 33.49 -37.59 -4.98
C ARG A 190 33.98 -36.16 -5.35
N LEU A 191 34.74 -36.00 -6.43
CA LEU A 191 35.19 -34.68 -6.89
C LEU A 191 34.01 -33.82 -7.37
N ILE A 192 33.04 -34.40 -8.06
CA ILE A 192 31.83 -33.74 -8.48
C ILE A 192 30.97 -33.32 -7.28
N GLU A 193 30.83 -34.21 -6.29
CA GLU A 193 30.10 -33.91 -5.06
C GLU A 193 30.77 -32.77 -4.24
N HIS A 194 32.10 -32.83 -4.11
CA HIS A 194 32.86 -31.80 -3.40
C HIS A 194 32.77 -30.46 -4.12
N ALA A 195 32.92 -30.43 -5.45
CA ALA A 195 32.79 -29.22 -6.24
C ALA A 195 31.35 -28.64 -6.18
N ALA A 196 30.34 -29.51 -6.16
CA ALA A 196 28.95 -29.07 -5.99
C ALA A 196 28.71 -28.48 -4.60
N HIS A 197 29.27 -29.11 -3.55
CA HIS A 197 29.20 -28.58 -2.20
C HIS A 197 29.84 -27.18 -2.08
N GLU A 198 31.09 -27.03 -2.60
CA GLU A 198 31.76 -25.73 -2.62
C GLU A 198 30.95 -24.66 -3.38
N PHE A 199 30.33 -25.07 -4.47
CA PHE A 199 29.44 -24.17 -5.23
C PHE A 199 28.23 -23.73 -4.40
N PHE A 200 27.55 -24.67 -3.72
CA PHE A 200 26.39 -24.35 -2.87
C PHE A 200 26.76 -23.46 -1.68
N VAL A 201 27.93 -23.68 -1.07
CA VAL A 201 28.46 -22.78 -0.03
C VAL A 201 28.59 -21.35 -0.58
N LYS A 202 29.20 -21.19 -1.76
CA LYS A 202 29.36 -19.88 -2.40
C LYS A 202 28.03 -19.24 -2.77
N VAL A 203 27.02 -20.02 -3.16
CA VAL A 203 25.67 -19.51 -3.42
C VAL A 203 25.04 -19.01 -2.11
N GLY A 204 25.17 -19.77 -1.01
CA GLY A 204 24.68 -19.37 0.31
C GLY A 204 25.36 -18.14 0.88
N GLU A 205 26.70 -18.05 0.75
CA GLU A 205 27.47 -16.85 1.12
C GLU A 205 27.03 -15.63 0.33
N THR A 206 26.81 -15.80 -0.99
CA THR A 206 26.29 -14.71 -1.83
C THR A 206 24.92 -14.22 -1.37
N GLY A 207 24.01 -15.13 -1.03
CA GLY A 207 22.70 -14.77 -0.47
C GLY A 207 22.82 -14.02 0.86
N THR A 208 23.76 -14.47 1.72
CA THR A 208 24.04 -13.81 3.00
C THR A 208 24.57 -12.39 2.78
N GLU A 209 25.54 -12.21 1.89
CA GLU A 209 26.09 -10.89 1.54
C GLU A 209 25.01 -9.94 1.00
N LEU A 210 24.11 -10.44 0.17
CA LEU A 210 23.07 -9.64 -0.47
C LEU A 210 21.90 -9.27 0.46
N PHE A 211 21.45 -10.20 1.29
CA PHE A 211 20.17 -10.09 1.99
C PHE A 211 20.25 -9.99 3.51
N LEU A 212 21.30 -10.48 4.17
CA LEU A 212 21.39 -10.38 5.62
C LEU A 212 21.43 -8.94 6.14
N PRO A 213 22.14 -7.96 5.49
CA PRO A 213 22.13 -6.57 5.94
C PRO A 213 20.77 -5.88 5.86
N ARG A 214 19.85 -6.42 5.08
CA ARG A 214 18.48 -5.90 4.88
C ARG A 214 17.41 -6.94 5.15
N LYS A 215 17.71 -7.89 6.03
CA LYS A 215 16.77 -8.95 6.39
C LYS A 215 15.40 -8.44 6.86
N ASP A 216 15.37 -7.29 7.54
CA ASP A 216 14.14 -6.73 8.08
C ASP A 216 13.26 -6.03 7.01
N THR A 217 13.86 -5.71 5.85
CA THR A 217 13.15 -5.08 4.73
C THR A 217 12.66 -6.07 3.68
N ILE A 218 13.19 -7.29 3.65
CA ILE A 218 12.68 -8.34 2.77
C ILE A 218 11.59 -9.15 3.46
N LYS A 219 10.50 -9.39 2.75
CA LYS A 219 9.37 -10.21 3.23
C LYS A 219 9.74 -11.69 3.29
N GLY A 220 10.45 -12.18 2.29
CA GLY A 220 10.88 -13.56 2.22
C GLY A 220 11.83 -13.84 1.06
N ILE A 221 12.21 -15.09 0.88
CA ILE A 221 13.07 -15.55 -0.21
C ILE A 221 12.35 -16.66 -0.97
N LEU A 222 12.21 -16.49 -2.27
CA LEU A 222 11.69 -17.49 -3.20
C LEU A 222 12.85 -18.25 -3.81
N ILE A 223 12.77 -19.57 -3.81
CA ILE A 223 13.80 -20.44 -4.39
C ILE A 223 13.17 -21.31 -5.47
N GLY A 224 13.76 -21.28 -6.67
CA GLY A 224 13.37 -22.07 -7.83
C GLY A 224 14.54 -22.76 -8.48
N GLY A 225 14.23 -23.71 -9.36
CA GLY A 225 15.23 -24.40 -10.18
C GLY A 225 14.71 -25.71 -10.75
N PRO A 226 15.38 -26.26 -11.76
CA PRO A 226 15.04 -27.54 -12.33
C PRO A 226 15.47 -28.70 -11.39
N GLY A 227 14.64 -29.72 -11.30
CA GLY A 227 14.94 -30.94 -10.54
C GLY A 227 15.12 -30.71 -9.04
N ALA A 228 15.83 -31.64 -8.37
CA ALA A 228 15.92 -31.74 -6.90
C ALA A 228 17.09 -30.93 -6.28
N THR A 229 17.82 -30.12 -7.06
CA THR A 229 18.99 -29.38 -6.55
C THR A 229 18.60 -28.33 -5.53
N LYS A 230 17.51 -27.62 -5.77
CA LYS A 230 16.98 -26.60 -4.86
C LYS A 230 16.53 -27.17 -3.52
N GLU A 231 15.90 -28.35 -3.54
CA GLU A 231 15.49 -29.07 -2.31
C GLU A 231 16.71 -29.48 -1.50
N TYR A 232 17.76 -29.99 -2.16
CA TYR A 232 19.02 -30.34 -1.51
C TYR A 232 19.67 -29.11 -0.88
N PHE A 233 19.80 -28.02 -1.64
CA PHE A 233 20.35 -26.75 -1.15
C PHE A 233 19.61 -26.24 0.09
N TYR A 234 18.28 -26.24 0.06
CA TYR A 234 17.45 -25.79 1.19
C TYR A 234 17.59 -26.73 2.39
N LYS A 235 17.52 -28.05 2.19
CA LYS A 235 17.53 -29.04 3.26
C LYS A 235 18.87 -29.09 4.00
N GLU A 236 19.97 -28.96 3.28
CA GLU A 236 21.34 -28.99 3.87
C GLU A 236 21.70 -27.65 4.55
N GLY A 237 20.85 -26.62 4.45
CA GLY A 237 21.02 -25.37 5.20
C GLY A 237 22.20 -24.52 4.77
N TYR A 238 22.44 -24.38 3.46
CA TYR A 238 23.52 -23.55 2.93
C TYR A 238 23.29 -22.03 3.12
N LEU A 239 22.07 -21.61 3.39
CA LEU A 239 21.75 -20.21 3.72
C LEU A 239 22.04 -19.92 5.20
N HIS A 240 22.37 -18.67 5.49
CA HIS A 240 22.40 -18.19 6.87
C HIS A 240 21.06 -18.47 7.57
N TYR A 241 21.07 -18.88 8.83
CA TYR A 241 19.87 -19.36 9.54
C TYR A 241 18.71 -18.35 9.53
N GLU A 242 18.98 -17.05 9.64
CA GLU A 242 17.95 -16.02 9.59
C GLU A 242 17.31 -15.88 8.21
N LEU A 243 18.06 -16.12 7.14
CA LEU A 243 17.55 -16.12 5.77
C LEU A 243 16.82 -17.43 5.46
N GLN A 244 17.29 -18.54 6.02
CA GLN A 244 16.64 -19.85 5.92
C GLN A 244 15.20 -19.81 6.45
N GLN A 245 14.98 -19.11 7.56
CA GLN A 245 13.63 -18.90 8.13
C GLN A 245 12.70 -18.06 7.27
N LYS A 246 13.26 -17.27 6.36
CA LYS A 246 12.50 -16.43 5.42
C LYS A 246 12.21 -17.11 4.08
N VAL A 247 12.68 -18.35 3.88
CA VAL A 247 12.39 -19.09 2.64
C VAL A 247 10.91 -19.46 2.59
N VAL A 248 10.26 -19.09 1.50
CA VAL A 248 8.86 -19.42 1.25
C VAL A 248 8.76 -20.84 0.68
N LEU A 249 7.88 -21.62 1.27
CA LEU A 249 7.57 -22.96 0.81
C LEU A 249 6.18 -23.01 0.14
N PRO A 250 5.98 -23.87 -0.85
CA PRO A 250 6.92 -24.83 -1.42
C PRO A 250 7.98 -24.17 -2.30
N LEU A 251 9.10 -24.88 -2.56
CA LEU A 251 10.09 -24.46 -3.56
C LEU A 251 9.50 -24.64 -4.97
N PHE A 252 9.94 -23.82 -5.92
CA PHE A 252 9.30 -23.71 -7.24
C PHE A 252 10.11 -24.44 -8.33
N ASP A 253 9.42 -25.25 -9.12
CA ASP A 253 10.02 -25.85 -10.33
C ASP A 253 10.02 -24.85 -11.47
N VAL A 254 11.21 -24.41 -11.90
CA VAL A 254 11.42 -23.52 -13.06
C VAL A 254 12.42 -24.15 -14.01
N GLY A 255 12.29 -23.83 -15.29
CA GLY A 255 13.11 -24.44 -16.34
C GLY A 255 14.49 -23.82 -16.51
N TYR A 256 14.69 -22.58 -16.08
CA TYR A 256 15.90 -21.78 -16.30
C TYR A 256 16.52 -21.32 -14.98
N THR A 257 17.83 -21.04 -14.99
CA THR A 257 18.60 -20.58 -13.82
C THR A 257 19.20 -19.19 -14.00
N ASP A 258 18.84 -18.50 -15.08
CA ASP A 258 19.23 -17.15 -15.45
C ASP A 258 18.11 -16.12 -15.16
N GLU A 259 18.15 -14.96 -15.81
CA GLU A 259 17.12 -13.91 -15.70
C GLU A 259 15.72 -14.41 -16.10
N TYR A 260 15.63 -15.29 -17.10
CA TYR A 260 14.35 -15.87 -17.52
C TYR A 260 13.77 -16.78 -16.42
N GLY A 261 14.64 -17.54 -15.75
CA GLY A 261 14.25 -18.34 -14.59
C GLY A 261 13.70 -17.50 -13.44
N LEU A 262 14.27 -16.31 -13.18
CA LEU A 262 13.73 -15.39 -12.17
C LEU A 262 12.32 -14.89 -12.54
N LYS A 263 12.06 -14.61 -13.82
CA LYS A 263 10.73 -14.22 -14.30
C LYS A 263 9.72 -15.35 -14.14
N GLU A 264 10.09 -16.56 -14.56
CA GLU A 264 9.26 -17.76 -14.39
C GLU A 264 8.97 -18.06 -12.91
N LEU A 265 9.97 -17.87 -12.02
CA LEU A 265 9.82 -18.03 -10.59
C LEU A 265 8.75 -17.09 -10.03
N VAL A 266 8.80 -15.80 -10.39
CA VAL A 266 7.83 -14.79 -9.94
C VAL A 266 6.43 -15.11 -10.45
N GLU A 267 6.26 -15.50 -11.71
CA GLU A 267 4.97 -15.91 -12.25
C GLU A 267 4.36 -17.06 -11.47
N LYS A 268 5.14 -18.10 -11.19
CA LYS A 268 4.67 -19.29 -10.44
C LYS A 268 4.40 -18.99 -8.97
N ALA A 269 5.16 -18.06 -8.38
CA ALA A 269 5.00 -17.68 -6.98
C ALA A 269 3.81 -16.72 -6.74
N THR A 270 3.27 -16.06 -7.75
CA THR A 270 2.26 -15.00 -7.60
C THR A 270 1.06 -15.43 -6.74
N GLN A 271 0.49 -16.60 -7.00
CA GLN A 271 -0.64 -17.13 -6.21
C GLN A 271 -0.24 -17.42 -4.75
N THR A 272 0.96 -17.93 -4.54
CA THR A 272 1.49 -18.20 -3.20
C THR A 272 1.70 -16.92 -2.42
N LEU A 273 2.23 -15.87 -3.06
CA LEU A 273 2.47 -14.57 -2.46
C LEU A 273 1.16 -13.89 -2.04
N GLN A 274 0.15 -13.86 -2.91
CA GLN A 274 -1.19 -13.37 -2.58
C GLN A 274 -1.82 -14.14 -1.42
N GLY A 275 -1.63 -15.45 -1.39
CA GLY A 275 -2.10 -16.30 -0.30
C GLY A 275 -1.43 -16.00 1.04
N ILE A 276 -0.17 -15.62 1.05
CA ILE A 276 0.58 -15.25 2.28
C ILE A 276 0.05 -13.93 2.85
N GLU A 277 -0.12 -12.91 2.02
CA GLU A 277 -0.64 -11.61 2.44
C GLU A 277 -2.04 -11.74 3.05
N LEU A 278 -2.93 -12.45 2.36
CA LEU A 278 -4.27 -12.73 2.86
C LEU A 278 -4.27 -13.55 4.17
N ALA A 279 -3.33 -14.52 4.31
CA ALA A 279 -3.21 -15.32 5.51
C ALA A 279 -2.71 -14.50 6.72
N GLU A 280 -1.84 -13.51 6.52
CA GLU A 280 -1.41 -12.59 7.57
C GLU A 280 -2.56 -11.72 8.08
N GLU A 281 -3.33 -11.12 7.19
CA GLU A 281 -4.53 -10.35 7.55
C GLU A 281 -5.53 -11.22 8.33
N LYS A 282 -5.85 -12.39 7.80
CA LYS A 282 -6.75 -13.35 8.44
C LYS A 282 -6.29 -13.74 9.85
N ARG A 283 -4.99 -14.01 10.03
CA ARG A 283 -4.43 -14.38 11.33
C ARG A 283 -4.60 -13.27 12.37
N VAL A 284 -4.39 -12.00 11.98
CA VAL A 284 -4.48 -10.87 12.91
C VAL A 284 -5.94 -10.60 13.29
N VAL A 285 -6.86 -10.65 12.32
CA VAL A 285 -8.31 -10.49 12.60
C VAL A 285 -8.84 -11.66 13.44
N GLN A 286 -8.40 -12.89 13.19
CA GLN A 286 -8.76 -14.04 14.05
C GLN A 286 -8.22 -13.91 15.47
N ARG A 287 -7.00 -13.37 15.66
CA ARG A 287 -6.47 -13.04 16.99
C ARG A 287 -7.38 -12.03 17.69
N LEU A 288 -7.79 -10.96 17.00
CA LEU A 288 -8.74 -9.98 17.53
C LEU A 288 -10.04 -10.66 17.98
N LEU A 289 -10.65 -11.47 17.12
CA LEU A 289 -11.90 -12.18 17.44
C LEU A 289 -11.74 -13.15 18.62
N SER A 290 -10.59 -13.80 18.75
CA SER A 290 -10.28 -14.68 19.89
C SER A 290 -10.19 -13.90 21.21
N GLU A 291 -9.59 -12.70 21.18
CA GLU A 291 -9.52 -11.83 22.36
C GLU A 291 -10.90 -11.26 22.75
N ILE A 292 -11.72 -10.90 21.77
CA ILE A 292 -13.11 -10.47 22.02
C ILE A 292 -13.94 -11.56 22.69
N ARG A 293 -13.77 -12.84 22.29
CA ARG A 293 -14.49 -13.99 22.88
C ARG A 293 -14.14 -14.24 24.33
N LYS A 294 -12.96 -13.83 24.82
CA LYS A 294 -12.57 -13.97 26.23
C LYS A 294 -13.38 -13.07 27.17
N GLY A 295 -14.11 -12.09 26.66
CA GLY A 295 -14.94 -11.19 27.43
C GLY A 295 -14.15 -10.29 28.38
N GLU A 296 -14.50 -10.31 29.67
CA GLU A 296 -13.77 -9.55 30.70
C GLU A 296 -12.35 -10.13 30.84
N GLY A 297 -11.34 -9.28 30.57
CA GLY A 297 -9.93 -9.68 30.54
C GLY A 297 -9.36 -9.98 29.16
N GLY A 298 -10.15 -9.94 28.10
CA GLY A 298 -9.66 -10.02 26.74
C GLY A 298 -8.86 -8.77 26.33
N LEU A 299 -7.83 -8.98 25.53
CA LEU A 299 -6.90 -7.94 25.05
C LEU A 299 -7.40 -7.32 23.73
N ALA A 300 -8.66 -6.89 23.70
CA ALA A 300 -9.26 -6.27 22.54
C ALA A 300 -10.10 -5.05 22.90
N ALA A 301 -10.03 -4.03 22.05
CA ALA A 301 -10.90 -2.86 22.10
C ALA A 301 -11.55 -2.62 20.73
N TYR A 302 -12.83 -2.26 20.74
CA TYR A 302 -13.59 -1.92 19.53
C TYR A 302 -14.72 -0.94 19.86
N GLY A 303 -15.15 -0.22 18.82
CA GLY A 303 -16.10 0.88 18.98
C GLY A 303 -15.42 2.18 19.46
N PRO A 304 -16.04 3.34 19.17
CA PRO A 304 -15.39 4.64 19.34
C PRO A 304 -14.89 4.91 20.78
N ARG A 305 -15.68 4.53 21.77
CA ARG A 305 -15.37 4.79 23.19
C ARG A 305 -14.18 3.96 23.69
N ASP A 306 -14.19 2.65 23.41
CA ASP A 306 -13.15 1.74 23.91
C ASP A 306 -11.83 1.98 23.19
N ILE A 307 -11.89 2.35 21.90
CA ILE A 307 -10.71 2.77 21.13
C ILE A 307 -10.10 4.05 21.73
N GLU A 308 -10.89 5.08 22.05
CA GLU A 308 -10.39 6.30 22.67
C GLU A 308 -9.74 5.99 24.03
N LEU A 309 -10.39 5.18 24.86
CA LEU A 309 -9.84 4.76 26.15
C LEU A 309 -8.51 4.00 26.00
N ALA A 310 -8.41 3.12 24.99
CA ALA A 310 -7.20 2.36 24.71
C ALA A 310 -6.03 3.27 24.28
N LEU A 311 -6.34 4.26 23.45
CA LEU A 311 -5.37 5.26 23.00
C LEU A 311 -4.88 6.14 24.13
N ASP A 312 -5.82 6.67 24.96
CA ASP A 312 -5.47 7.53 26.10
C ASP A 312 -4.66 6.80 27.17
N ALA A 313 -4.92 5.50 27.34
CA ALA A 313 -4.17 4.64 28.25
C ALA A 313 -2.81 4.17 27.68
N GLY A 314 -2.51 4.41 26.40
CA GLY A 314 -1.32 3.86 25.73
C GLY A 314 -1.33 2.32 25.67
N ALA A 315 -2.51 1.70 25.75
CA ALA A 315 -2.68 0.25 25.84
C ALA A 315 -2.61 -0.46 24.49
N VAL A 316 -2.59 0.27 23.38
CA VAL A 316 -2.63 -0.31 22.03
C VAL A 316 -1.31 -0.98 21.68
N GLU A 317 -1.36 -2.30 21.41
CA GLU A 317 -0.27 -3.06 20.78
C GLU A 317 -0.34 -2.90 19.28
N THR A 318 -1.51 -3.25 18.70
CA THR A 318 -1.74 -3.18 17.24
C THR A 318 -3.14 -2.63 17.00
N MET A 319 -3.23 -1.53 16.27
CA MET A 319 -4.47 -0.96 15.78
C MET A 319 -4.76 -1.53 14.40
N LEU A 320 -5.93 -2.13 14.21
CA LEU A 320 -6.42 -2.63 12.94
C LEU A 320 -7.32 -1.56 12.32
N VAL A 321 -7.01 -1.13 11.11
CA VAL A 321 -7.76 -0.09 10.39
C VAL A 321 -8.14 -0.62 9.02
N SER A 322 -9.42 -0.62 8.68
CA SER A 322 -9.87 -0.98 7.33
C SER A 322 -9.47 0.07 6.32
N GLU A 323 -8.96 -0.35 5.16
CA GLU A 323 -8.68 0.56 4.04
C GLU A 323 -9.94 1.25 3.49
N GLY A 324 -11.10 0.64 3.71
CA GLY A 324 -12.41 1.17 3.32
C GLY A 324 -12.97 2.25 4.26
N ILE A 325 -12.32 2.56 5.39
CA ILE A 325 -12.84 3.57 6.32
C ILE A 325 -12.77 4.98 5.72
N ARG A 326 -13.87 5.72 5.84
CA ARG A 326 -14.01 7.09 5.34
C ARG A 326 -14.61 7.96 6.43
N ARG A 327 -13.77 8.46 7.35
CA ARG A 327 -14.19 9.25 8.51
C ARG A 327 -13.32 10.47 8.72
N LYS A 328 -13.93 11.51 9.29
CA LYS A 328 -13.27 12.72 9.76
C LYS A 328 -13.46 12.88 11.25
N ARG A 329 -12.45 13.41 11.92
CA ARG A 329 -12.53 13.89 13.29
C ARG A 329 -12.80 15.38 13.27
N ARG A 330 -13.89 15.82 13.90
CA ARG A 330 -14.25 17.22 14.02
C ARG A 330 -14.04 17.69 15.47
N THR A 331 -13.45 18.85 15.62
CA THR A 331 -13.46 19.57 16.91
C THR A 331 -14.64 20.53 16.90
N LEU A 332 -15.48 20.39 17.90
CA LEU A 332 -16.73 21.15 18.04
C LEU A 332 -16.62 22.11 19.22
N THR A 333 -17.09 23.34 19.06
CA THR A 333 -17.11 24.35 20.11
C THR A 333 -18.51 24.93 20.30
N CYS A 334 -19.00 24.93 21.56
CA CYS A 334 -20.25 25.51 21.94
C CYS A 334 -20.12 27.03 22.08
N GLY A 335 -20.90 27.81 21.33
CA GLY A 335 -20.85 29.28 21.36
C GLY A 335 -21.13 29.91 22.72
N PRO A 336 -22.21 29.53 23.42
CA PRO A 336 -22.61 30.21 24.68
C PRO A 336 -21.67 29.95 25.87
N ALA A 337 -21.11 28.72 25.97
CA ALA A 337 -20.36 28.29 27.16
C ALA A 337 -18.90 27.92 26.86
N GLY A 338 -18.45 27.98 25.60
CA GLY A 338 -17.09 27.67 25.20
C GLY A 338 -16.68 26.20 25.41
N HIS A 339 -17.64 25.29 25.66
CA HIS A 339 -17.33 23.86 25.77
C HIS A 339 -16.76 23.35 24.44
N SER A 340 -15.67 22.55 24.49
CA SER A 340 -15.08 21.94 23.36
C SER A 340 -15.04 20.42 23.49
N TRP A 341 -15.34 19.70 22.42
CA TRP A 341 -15.28 18.24 22.37
C TRP A 341 -14.98 17.77 20.95
N THR A 342 -14.67 16.50 20.78
CA THR A 342 -14.42 15.88 19.49
C THR A 342 -15.55 14.93 19.12
N ASP A 343 -15.84 14.85 17.83
CA ASP A 343 -16.82 13.96 17.22
C ASP A 343 -16.20 13.31 16.00
N VAL A 344 -16.56 12.05 15.71
CA VAL A 344 -16.12 11.32 14.54
C VAL A 344 -17.32 11.03 13.64
N VAL A 345 -17.27 11.49 12.43
CA VAL A 345 -18.36 11.37 11.45
C VAL A 345 -17.88 10.73 10.16
N ASP A 346 -18.77 10.02 9.48
CA ASP A 346 -18.49 9.52 8.13
C ASP A 346 -18.34 10.71 7.15
N ASP A 347 -17.48 10.59 6.15
CA ASP A 347 -17.20 11.67 5.18
C ASP A 347 -18.47 12.19 4.50
N GLU A 348 -19.44 11.32 4.21
CA GLU A 348 -20.74 11.68 3.62
C GLU A 348 -21.54 12.63 4.55
N ARG A 349 -21.34 12.51 5.85
CA ARG A 349 -21.99 13.31 6.88
C ARG A 349 -21.13 14.45 7.41
N ALA A 350 -19.96 14.67 6.86
CA ALA A 350 -19.05 15.73 7.31
C ALA A 350 -19.71 17.13 7.28
N ASN A 351 -20.57 17.38 6.30
CA ASN A 351 -21.34 18.63 6.16
C ASN A 351 -22.67 18.65 6.94
N ALA A 352 -23.01 17.58 7.67
CA ALA A 352 -24.22 17.56 8.47
C ALA A 352 -24.09 18.54 9.67
N PRO A 353 -25.22 19.16 10.08
CA PRO A 353 -25.20 20.07 11.22
C PRO A 353 -24.64 19.35 12.46
N PRO A 354 -23.80 20.06 13.25
CA PRO A 354 -23.20 19.46 14.45
C PRO A 354 -24.29 19.11 15.49
N PRO A 355 -24.05 18.07 16.33
CA PRO A 355 -24.96 17.71 17.40
C PRO A 355 -25.01 18.81 18.46
N ALA A 356 -26.07 18.80 19.27
CA ALA A 356 -26.17 19.69 20.42
C ALA A 356 -25.04 19.42 21.43
N CYS A 357 -24.61 20.47 22.12
CA CYS A 357 -23.55 20.38 23.13
C CYS A 357 -23.91 19.35 24.21
N PRO A 358 -23.09 18.32 24.46
CA PRO A 358 -23.38 17.27 25.42
C PRO A 358 -23.36 17.79 26.89
N MET A 359 -22.75 18.97 27.14
CA MET A 359 -22.59 19.53 28.46
C MET A 359 -23.70 20.53 28.86
N CYS A 360 -24.24 21.30 27.89
CA CYS A 360 -25.24 22.34 28.18
C CYS A 360 -26.49 22.28 27.29
N GLY A 361 -26.58 21.31 26.35
CA GLY A 361 -27.72 21.13 25.45
C GLY A 361 -27.86 22.21 24.36
N SER A 362 -26.98 23.20 24.30
CA SER A 362 -27.04 24.26 23.29
C SER A 362 -26.90 23.70 21.87
N THR A 363 -27.72 24.17 20.93
CA THR A 363 -27.65 23.87 19.50
C THR A 363 -26.73 24.83 18.75
N THR A 364 -26.23 25.89 19.39
CA THR A 364 -25.29 26.84 18.80
C THR A 364 -23.87 26.25 18.92
N VAL A 365 -23.55 25.33 17.99
CA VAL A 365 -22.29 24.63 17.93
C VAL A 365 -21.63 24.90 16.59
N SER A 366 -20.33 25.19 16.61
CA SER A 366 -19.51 25.39 15.42
C SER A 366 -18.41 24.34 15.31
N VAL A 367 -18.09 23.93 14.11
CA VAL A 367 -16.91 23.11 13.80
C VAL A 367 -15.71 24.04 13.73
N THR A 368 -14.73 23.85 14.63
CA THR A 368 -13.54 24.71 14.71
C THR A 368 -12.32 24.08 14.03
N ALA A 369 -12.26 22.75 13.93
CA ALA A 369 -11.24 22.03 13.19
C ALA A 369 -11.80 20.72 12.62
N GLU A 370 -11.25 20.31 11.48
CA GLU A 370 -11.48 18.99 10.88
C GLU A 370 -10.14 18.36 10.57
N ASP A 371 -9.95 17.13 11.03
CA ASP A 371 -8.76 16.33 10.78
C ASP A 371 -9.13 14.98 10.16
N ASP A 372 -8.19 14.38 9.43
CA ASP A 372 -8.33 13.01 8.99
C ASP A 372 -8.28 12.06 10.19
N TYR A 373 -9.35 11.27 10.36
CA TYR A 373 -9.49 10.37 11.52
C TYR A 373 -8.39 9.30 11.55
N VAL A 374 -8.06 8.70 10.38
CA VAL A 374 -7.03 7.67 10.29
C VAL A 374 -5.65 8.26 10.59
N GLY A 375 -5.35 9.44 10.05
CA GLY A 375 -4.11 10.14 10.36
C GLY A 375 -3.95 10.48 11.84
N ASP A 376 -5.04 10.77 12.53
CA ASP A 376 -5.04 10.98 13.98
C ASP A 376 -4.75 9.66 14.73
N LEU A 377 -5.39 8.55 14.33
CA LEU A 377 -5.12 7.24 14.90
C LEU A 377 -3.65 6.83 14.78
N PHE A 378 -3.06 7.01 13.60
CA PHE A 378 -1.64 6.68 13.37
C PHE A 378 -0.74 7.46 14.34
N ARG A 379 -0.88 8.79 14.40
CA ARG A 379 -0.06 9.63 15.29
C ARG A 379 -0.15 9.22 16.77
N ARG A 380 -1.37 8.92 17.26
CA ARG A 380 -1.60 8.54 18.65
C ARG A 380 -1.07 7.15 18.97
N VAL A 381 -1.23 6.19 18.08
CA VAL A 381 -0.69 4.84 18.25
C VAL A 381 0.83 4.84 18.24
N GLU A 382 1.45 5.54 17.29
CA GLU A 382 2.90 5.66 17.18
C GLU A 382 3.52 6.36 18.39
N SER A 383 2.88 7.41 18.89
CA SER A 383 3.35 8.14 20.07
C SER A 383 3.51 7.26 21.30
N THR A 384 2.78 6.14 21.37
CA THR A 384 2.84 5.15 22.47
C THR A 384 3.60 3.89 22.10
N GLY A 385 4.28 3.87 20.93
CA GLY A 385 5.04 2.71 20.43
C GLY A 385 4.16 1.53 20.01
N GLY A 386 2.89 1.75 19.69
CA GLY A 386 2.01 0.79 19.05
C GLY A 386 2.27 0.69 17.55
N ARG A 387 1.60 -0.26 16.90
CA ARG A 387 1.63 -0.45 15.44
C ARG A 387 0.24 -0.24 14.87
N VAL A 388 0.17 0.30 13.66
CA VAL A 388 -1.08 0.31 12.88
C VAL A 388 -0.93 -0.70 11.76
N GLN A 389 -1.94 -1.52 11.56
CA GLN A 389 -2.02 -2.47 10.46
C GLN A 389 -3.28 -2.17 9.64
N MET A 390 -3.06 -1.84 8.38
CA MET A 390 -4.14 -1.69 7.42
C MET A 390 -4.66 -3.08 7.01
N ILE A 391 -5.98 -3.20 6.90
CA ILE A 391 -6.66 -4.43 6.48
C ILE A 391 -7.43 -4.12 5.21
N SER A 392 -7.18 -4.90 4.16
CA SER A 392 -7.83 -4.74 2.86
C SER A 392 -9.36 -4.85 2.99
N ASP A 393 -10.10 -3.94 2.40
CA ASP A 393 -11.57 -3.98 2.36
C ASP A 393 -12.13 -4.98 1.33
N GLU A 394 -11.27 -5.56 0.50
CA GLU A 394 -11.63 -6.60 -0.47
C GLU A 394 -11.66 -8.02 0.14
N SER A 395 -11.12 -8.20 1.37
CA SER A 395 -11.12 -9.48 2.08
C SER A 395 -12.36 -9.66 2.96
N GLU A 396 -12.76 -10.91 3.25
CA GLU A 396 -13.86 -11.20 4.20
C GLU A 396 -13.57 -10.63 5.59
N GLU A 397 -12.32 -10.68 6.02
CA GLU A 397 -11.85 -10.14 7.28
C GLU A 397 -11.93 -8.61 7.33
N GLY A 398 -11.62 -7.95 6.20
CA GLY A 398 -11.74 -6.49 6.08
C GLY A 398 -13.20 -6.03 6.02
N GLU A 399 -14.05 -6.76 5.33
CA GLU A 399 -15.49 -6.50 5.33
C GLU A 399 -16.07 -6.63 6.75
N LEU A 400 -15.66 -7.67 7.49
CA LEU A 400 -16.04 -7.87 8.89
C LEU A 400 -15.55 -6.71 9.78
N LEU A 401 -14.29 -6.27 9.61
CA LEU A 401 -13.74 -5.14 10.35
C LEU A 401 -14.52 -3.86 10.04
N LEU A 402 -14.82 -3.60 8.76
CA LEU A 402 -15.52 -2.39 8.33
C LEU A 402 -16.98 -2.38 8.82
N LYS A 403 -17.74 -3.44 8.56
CA LYS A 403 -19.17 -3.51 8.86
C LYS A 403 -19.48 -3.91 10.30
N GLY A 404 -18.69 -4.83 10.87
CA GLY A 404 -18.91 -5.35 12.23
C GLY A 404 -18.34 -4.48 13.33
N PHE A 405 -17.19 -3.85 13.10
CA PHE A 405 -16.46 -3.07 14.09
C PHE A 405 -16.33 -1.58 13.73
N GLY A 406 -16.98 -1.14 12.65
CA GLY A 406 -16.94 0.24 12.18
C GLY A 406 -15.58 0.67 11.61
N GLY A 407 -14.81 -0.27 11.12
CA GLY A 407 -13.54 -0.06 10.42
C GLY A 407 -12.32 0.10 11.32
N VAL A 408 -12.46 0.07 12.66
CA VAL A 408 -11.34 0.21 13.60
C VAL A 408 -11.52 -0.74 14.78
N ALA A 409 -10.45 -1.48 15.11
CA ALA A 409 -10.34 -2.27 16.32
C ALA A 409 -8.88 -2.32 16.79
N ALA A 410 -8.64 -2.67 18.05
CA ALA A 410 -7.30 -2.72 18.62
C ALA A 410 -7.04 -4.01 19.39
N LEU A 411 -5.85 -4.56 19.21
CA LEU A 411 -5.23 -5.53 20.11
C LEU A 411 -4.46 -4.76 21.17
N LEU A 412 -4.58 -5.17 22.43
CA LEU A 412 -4.07 -4.46 23.59
C LEU A 412 -2.87 -5.18 24.19
N ARG A 413 -1.98 -4.42 24.85
CA ARG A 413 -0.85 -4.95 25.64
C ARG A 413 -1.31 -5.45 27.00
N TYR A 414 -2.36 -4.83 27.56
CA TYR A 414 -2.98 -5.15 28.85
C TYR A 414 -4.46 -4.83 28.82
N PRO A 415 -5.28 -5.49 29.65
CA PRO A 415 -6.72 -5.26 29.66
C PRO A 415 -7.05 -3.86 30.17
N LEU A 416 -8.04 -3.22 29.53
CA LEU A 416 -8.56 -1.95 29.99
C LEU A 416 -9.40 -2.15 31.26
N ALA A 417 -9.12 -1.37 32.30
CA ALA A 417 -10.00 -1.31 33.44
C ALA A 417 -11.35 -0.73 33.00
N ARG A 418 -12.37 -1.57 32.85
CA ARG A 418 -13.75 -1.09 32.64
C ARG A 418 -14.19 -0.34 33.86
N ARG A 419 -14.32 1.00 33.76
CA ARG A 419 -15.13 1.73 34.72
C ARG A 419 -16.55 1.18 34.62
N GLU A 420 -17.05 0.68 35.77
CA GLU A 420 -18.42 0.18 35.92
C GLU A 420 -19.41 1.11 35.21
N ARG A 421 -20.37 0.51 34.49
CA ARG A 421 -21.54 1.22 33.97
C ARG A 421 -22.33 1.78 35.15
N THR A 422 -21.94 2.94 35.65
CA THR A 422 -22.82 3.74 36.52
C THR A 422 -23.96 4.22 35.63
N GLY A 423 -25.01 3.37 35.57
CA GLY A 423 -26.32 3.73 35.08
C GLY A 423 -26.97 4.68 36.08
N ALA A 424 -26.68 5.96 35.99
CA ALA A 424 -27.53 6.97 36.55
C ALA A 424 -28.80 7.06 35.71
N ARG A 425 -29.85 6.31 36.08
CA ARG A 425 -31.22 6.69 35.69
C ARG A 425 -31.49 8.06 36.37
N PRO A 426 -31.98 9.07 35.63
CA PRO A 426 -32.51 10.25 36.27
C PRO A 426 -33.74 9.79 37.06
N SER A 427 -33.69 9.94 38.38
CA SER A 427 -34.84 9.84 39.27
C SER A 427 -35.84 10.94 38.88
N ALA A 428 -37.01 10.52 38.41
CA ALA A 428 -38.18 11.38 38.32
C ALA A 428 -38.59 11.82 39.74
N SER A 429 -38.64 13.09 39.95
CA SER A 429 -39.40 13.76 40.99
C SER A 429 -40.05 14.99 40.39
#